data_648fe60e5ea9b771e314083926a83674
#
_entry.id   648fe60e5ea9b771e314083926a83674
#
_cell.length_a   1.000
_cell.length_b   1.000
_cell.length_c   1.000
_cell.angle_alpha   90.00
_cell.angle_beta   90.00
_cell.angle_gamma   90.00
#
_symmetry.space_group_name_H-M   'P 1'
#
loop_
_entity.id
_entity.type
_entity.pdbx_description
1 polymer ?
#
loop_
_entity_poly.entity_id
_entity_poly.type
_entity_poly.pdbx_seq_one_letter_code
_entity_poly.pdbx_strand_id
1 'polypeptide(L)'
;ANVTSFLYVRSEPTKESEYVGKLYSGYAAKITGPVGEWTAVESGDVTGYVKTEYILTGAEAQTYAENLVTEAQQEGKEEAEAFTYAVSRKSEEAQMTQEVQENVQQTETTEVSAQPASNGQAIVDYACQFIGNPYVWGGTSLTDGADCSGFVQSVFAHFGISLPRTTYDQINAGVEVSYDQAMPGDLICYDGHIGIYIGNGQIVNAQNPEQGIGISPATYTTILSVRRIV
;
A
#
# COMPACT_ATOMS: atom_id res chain seq x y z
N ALA A 1 2.36 -14.15 3.02
CA ALA A 1 3.38 -13.10 3.20
C ALA A 1 3.44 -12.68 4.66
N ASN A 2 4.64 -12.35 5.15
CA ASN A 2 4.89 -11.86 6.51
C ASN A 2 5.09 -10.34 6.48
N VAL A 3 4.03 -9.63 6.19
CA VAL A 3 3.99 -8.17 6.08
C VAL A 3 2.74 -7.64 6.76
N THR A 4 2.75 -6.39 7.16
CA THR A 4 1.61 -5.76 7.81
C THR A 4 0.55 -5.25 6.83
N SER A 5 0.91 -5.07 5.56
CA SER A 5 0.03 -4.61 4.50
C SER A 5 0.08 -5.61 3.33
N PHE A 6 0.91 -5.35 2.35
CA PHE A 6 1.11 -6.24 1.21
C PHE A 6 2.57 -6.23 0.75
N LEU A 7 2.93 -7.22 -0.06
CA LEU A 7 4.22 -7.38 -0.70
C LEU A 7 4.02 -7.41 -2.22
N TYR A 8 4.76 -6.58 -2.94
CA TYR A 8 4.74 -6.66 -4.40
C TYR A 8 5.39 -7.95 -4.90
N VAL A 9 4.70 -8.64 -5.79
CA VAL A 9 5.28 -9.66 -6.65
C VAL A 9 5.79 -8.95 -7.90
N ARG A 10 7.07 -9.02 -8.19
CA ARG A 10 7.72 -8.29 -9.27
C ARG A 10 8.03 -9.18 -10.46
N SER A 11 8.10 -8.59 -11.64
CA SER A 11 8.41 -9.31 -12.90
C SER A 11 9.85 -9.83 -12.94
N GLU A 12 10.79 -9.15 -12.26
CA GLU A 12 12.20 -9.52 -12.16
C GLU A 12 12.69 -9.36 -10.70
N PRO A 13 13.79 -10.04 -10.29
CA PRO A 13 14.29 -9.99 -8.92
C PRO A 13 15.07 -8.69 -8.64
N THR A 14 14.42 -7.55 -8.84
CA THR A 14 14.94 -6.20 -8.61
C THR A 14 13.82 -5.26 -8.16
N LYS A 15 14.16 -4.23 -7.38
CA LYS A 15 13.21 -3.22 -6.90
C LYS A 15 12.70 -2.30 -8.01
N GLU A 16 13.45 -2.16 -9.09
CA GLU A 16 13.18 -1.30 -10.22
C GLU A 16 12.22 -1.94 -11.25
N SER A 17 12.01 -3.26 -11.16
CA SER A 17 11.09 -3.95 -12.08
C SER A 17 9.64 -3.65 -11.77
N GLU A 18 8.78 -3.81 -12.79
CA GLU A 18 7.35 -3.67 -12.61
C GLU A 18 6.79 -4.71 -11.63
N TYR A 19 5.76 -4.36 -10.87
CA TYR A 19 4.99 -5.34 -10.12
C TYR A 19 3.94 -6.00 -11.02
N VAL A 20 3.74 -7.29 -10.80
CA VAL A 20 2.76 -8.13 -11.52
C VAL A 20 1.58 -8.52 -10.63
N GLY A 21 1.72 -8.36 -9.31
CA GLY A 21 0.66 -8.62 -8.35
C GLY A 21 1.06 -8.24 -6.93
N LYS A 22 0.12 -8.41 -6.00
CA LYS A 22 0.26 -8.13 -4.57
C LYS A 22 -0.06 -9.35 -3.73
N LEU A 23 0.80 -9.64 -2.76
CA LEU A 23 0.58 -10.62 -1.69
C LEU A 23 0.28 -9.88 -0.39
N TYR A 24 -0.95 -9.94 0.07
CA TYR A 24 -1.34 -9.35 1.35
C TYR A 24 -0.86 -10.22 2.53
N SER A 25 -0.95 -9.68 3.74
CA SER A 25 -0.64 -10.42 4.94
C SER A 25 -1.45 -11.73 5.01
N GLY A 26 -0.79 -12.82 5.32
CA GLY A 26 -1.42 -14.15 5.35
C GLY A 26 -1.63 -14.83 3.98
N TYR A 27 -1.47 -14.11 2.87
CA TYR A 27 -1.61 -14.72 1.54
C TYR A 27 -0.51 -15.74 1.26
N ALA A 28 -0.90 -16.80 0.56
CA ALA A 28 -0.03 -17.93 0.23
C ALA A 28 0.62 -17.78 -1.15
N ALA A 29 1.84 -18.28 -1.25
CA ALA A 29 2.55 -18.46 -2.51
C ALA A 29 3.37 -19.72 -2.50
N LYS A 30 3.41 -20.43 -3.62
CA LYS A 30 4.32 -21.55 -3.83
C LYS A 30 5.69 -20.99 -4.19
N ILE A 31 6.71 -21.38 -3.43
CA ILE A 31 8.10 -21.05 -3.72
C ILE A 31 8.59 -21.95 -4.85
N THR A 32 9.11 -21.34 -5.93
CA THR A 32 9.65 -22.06 -7.09
C THR A 32 11.18 -22.07 -7.11
N GLY A 33 11.83 -21.13 -6.40
CA GLY A 33 13.28 -21.16 -6.21
C GLY A 33 13.85 -19.86 -5.64
N PRO A 34 15.05 -19.92 -5.04
CA PRO A 34 15.77 -18.74 -4.57
C PRO A 34 16.50 -18.03 -5.73
N VAL A 35 16.54 -16.70 -5.72
CA VAL A 35 17.27 -15.86 -6.67
C VAL A 35 17.98 -14.74 -5.91
N GLY A 36 19.13 -15.01 -5.30
CA GLY A 36 19.85 -14.07 -4.45
C GLY A 36 19.04 -13.70 -3.21
N GLU A 37 18.75 -12.41 -3.03
CA GLU A 37 17.90 -11.90 -1.94
C GLU A 37 16.39 -11.99 -2.25
N TRP A 38 16.04 -12.53 -3.40
CA TRP A 38 14.68 -12.70 -3.87
C TRP A 38 14.29 -14.17 -3.91
N THR A 39 13.00 -14.41 -3.88
CA THR A 39 12.40 -15.73 -4.02
C THR A 39 11.40 -15.70 -5.18
N ALA A 40 11.58 -16.61 -6.12
CA ALA A 40 10.62 -16.83 -7.19
C ALA A 40 9.37 -17.52 -6.63
N VAL A 41 8.19 -17.02 -6.95
CA VAL A 41 6.91 -17.49 -6.40
C VAL A 41 5.84 -17.62 -7.47
N GLU A 42 4.89 -18.54 -7.21
CA GLU A 42 3.61 -18.67 -7.90
C GLU A 42 2.49 -18.52 -6.86
N SER A 43 1.52 -17.64 -7.10
CA SER A 43 0.40 -17.40 -6.19
C SER A 43 -0.87 -17.09 -7.00
N GLY A 44 -1.76 -18.07 -7.11
CA GLY A 44 -2.88 -18.00 -8.06
C GLY A 44 -2.40 -17.89 -9.50
N ASP A 45 -2.84 -16.86 -10.19
CA ASP A 45 -2.43 -16.53 -11.57
C ASP A 45 -1.19 -15.61 -11.65
N VAL A 46 -0.60 -15.27 -10.49
CA VAL A 46 0.55 -14.37 -10.40
C VAL A 46 1.84 -15.18 -10.27
N THR A 47 2.78 -14.94 -11.18
CA THR A 47 4.14 -15.50 -11.14
C THR A 47 5.15 -14.36 -11.15
N GLY A 48 6.17 -14.43 -10.28
CA GLY A 48 7.19 -13.40 -10.21
C GLY A 48 8.12 -13.58 -9.02
N TYR A 49 8.65 -12.47 -8.52
CA TYR A 49 9.69 -12.46 -7.48
C TYR A 49 9.26 -11.60 -6.30
N VAL A 50 9.57 -12.08 -5.10
CA VAL A 50 9.37 -11.35 -3.84
C VAL A 50 10.68 -11.29 -3.07
N LYS A 51 10.87 -10.25 -2.26
CA LYS A 51 12.00 -10.19 -1.33
C LYS A 51 11.85 -11.29 -0.28
N THR A 52 12.88 -12.11 -0.12
CA THR A 52 12.88 -13.28 0.76
C THR A 52 12.61 -12.92 2.22
N GLU A 53 13.10 -11.78 2.67
CA GLU A 53 12.94 -11.28 4.06
C GLU A 53 11.48 -10.99 4.47
N TYR A 54 10.57 -10.83 3.49
CA TYR A 54 9.15 -10.49 3.74
C TYR A 54 8.21 -11.69 3.60
N ILE A 55 8.75 -12.90 3.51
CA ILE A 55 7.93 -14.12 3.46
C ILE A 55 8.35 -15.09 4.56
N LEU A 56 7.37 -15.80 5.12
CA LEU A 56 7.65 -16.97 5.95
C LEU A 56 8.01 -18.13 5.04
N THR A 57 9.02 -18.91 5.43
CA THR A 57 9.47 -20.10 4.70
C THR A 57 9.76 -21.25 5.66
N GLY A 58 9.94 -22.47 5.12
CA GLY A 58 10.29 -23.65 5.91
C GLY A 58 9.23 -24.02 6.96
N ALA A 59 9.67 -24.43 8.14
CA ALA A 59 8.79 -24.96 9.20
C ALA A 59 7.77 -23.93 9.71
N GLU A 60 8.14 -22.64 9.79
CA GLU A 60 7.23 -21.60 10.24
C GLU A 60 6.08 -21.39 9.24
N ALA A 61 6.37 -21.37 7.94
CA ALA A 61 5.36 -21.29 6.91
C ALA A 61 4.44 -22.52 6.90
N GLN A 62 4.98 -23.71 7.14
CA GLN A 62 4.23 -24.94 7.21
C GLN A 62 3.26 -24.94 8.40
N THR A 63 3.75 -24.59 9.59
CA THR A 63 2.89 -24.47 10.79
C THR A 63 1.77 -23.46 10.60
N TYR A 64 2.06 -22.31 9.96
CA TYR A 64 1.05 -21.30 9.65
C TYR A 64 0.00 -21.83 8.68
N ALA A 65 0.41 -22.54 7.62
CA ALA A 65 -0.50 -23.14 6.64
C ALA A 65 -1.39 -24.22 7.28
N GLU A 66 -0.84 -25.09 8.14
CA GLU A 66 -1.59 -26.13 8.87
C GLU A 66 -2.68 -25.50 9.78
N ASN A 67 -2.39 -24.37 10.43
CA ASN A 67 -3.37 -23.64 11.23
C ASN A 67 -4.50 -23.11 10.37
N LEU A 68 -4.22 -22.50 9.21
CA LEU A 68 -5.24 -22.00 8.28
C LEU A 68 -6.15 -23.14 7.77
N VAL A 69 -5.57 -24.29 7.42
CA VAL A 69 -6.36 -25.47 7.01
C VAL A 69 -7.27 -25.96 8.14
N THR A 70 -6.73 -25.99 9.38
CA THR A 70 -7.49 -26.40 10.55
C THR A 70 -8.67 -25.46 10.80
N GLU A 71 -8.47 -24.14 10.72
CA GLU A 71 -9.52 -23.13 10.87
C GLU A 71 -10.58 -23.26 9.77
N ALA A 72 -10.16 -23.42 8.51
CA ALA A 72 -11.07 -23.60 7.38
C ALA A 72 -11.94 -24.87 7.55
N GLN A 73 -11.35 -25.98 8.00
CA GLN A 73 -12.08 -27.22 8.27
C GLN A 73 -13.11 -27.06 9.40
N GLN A 74 -12.81 -26.27 10.43
CA GLN A 74 -13.76 -25.97 11.51
C GLN A 74 -14.95 -25.13 11.00
N GLU A 75 -14.74 -24.32 9.97
CA GLU A 75 -15.78 -23.55 9.29
C GLU A 75 -16.50 -24.35 8.19
N GLY A 76 -16.14 -25.60 7.95
CA GLY A 76 -16.75 -26.49 6.95
C GLY A 76 -16.32 -26.19 5.51
N LYS A 77 -15.18 -25.51 5.33
CA LYS A 77 -14.57 -25.19 4.03
C LYS A 77 -13.63 -26.31 3.57
N GLU A 78 -13.42 -26.41 2.28
CA GLU A 78 -12.41 -27.32 1.70
C GLU A 78 -10.98 -26.76 1.93
N GLU A 79 -9.98 -27.64 1.94
CA GLU A 79 -8.56 -27.25 2.15
C GLU A 79 -8.09 -26.20 1.13
N ALA A 80 -8.57 -26.27 -0.12
CA ALA A 80 -8.25 -25.30 -1.16
C ALA A 80 -8.78 -23.88 -0.85
N GLU A 81 -9.86 -23.78 -0.06
CA GLU A 81 -10.46 -22.51 0.36
C GLU A 81 -9.79 -21.89 1.59
N ALA A 82 -8.88 -22.62 2.24
CA ALA A 82 -8.10 -22.12 3.37
C ALA A 82 -7.05 -21.07 2.95
N PHE A 83 -6.70 -21.01 1.66
CA PHE A 83 -5.64 -20.16 1.16
C PHE A 83 -6.17 -19.03 0.29
N THR A 84 -5.69 -17.83 0.55
CA THR A 84 -5.87 -16.67 -0.34
C THR A 84 -4.57 -16.42 -1.09
N TYR A 85 -4.70 -16.11 -2.36
CA TYR A 85 -3.56 -15.94 -3.28
C TYR A 85 -3.39 -14.51 -3.73
N ALA A 86 -2.24 -14.19 -4.33
CA ALA A 86 -1.92 -12.88 -4.84
C ALA A 86 -3.01 -12.31 -5.76
N VAL A 87 -3.26 -11.03 -5.63
CA VAL A 87 -4.11 -10.29 -6.57
C VAL A 87 -3.24 -9.82 -7.72
N SER A 88 -3.58 -10.21 -8.95
CA SER A 88 -2.82 -9.79 -10.12
C SER A 88 -3.08 -8.32 -10.43
N ARG A 89 -2.05 -7.62 -10.92
CA ARG A 89 -2.19 -6.24 -11.41
C ARG A 89 -3.29 -6.12 -12.45
N LYS A 90 -3.40 -7.12 -13.33
CA LYS A 90 -4.43 -7.17 -14.37
C LYS A 90 -5.84 -7.30 -13.78
N SER A 91 -6.00 -8.06 -12.70
CA SER A 91 -7.29 -8.18 -11.99
C SER A 91 -7.65 -6.89 -11.26
N GLU A 92 -6.68 -6.20 -10.66
CA GLU A 92 -6.89 -4.88 -10.06
C GLU A 92 -7.33 -3.84 -11.11
N GLU A 93 -6.64 -3.78 -12.26
CA GLU A 93 -6.99 -2.89 -13.37
C GLU A 93 -8.38 -3.22 -13.95
N ALA A 94 -8.76 -4.51 -14.04
CA ALA A 94 -10.06 -4.93 -14.53
C ALA A 94 -11.20 -4.58 -13.54
N GLN A 95 -10.97 -4.75 -12.24
CA GLN A 95 -11.93 -4.33 -11.21
C GLN A 95 -12.15 -2.82 -11.22
N MET A 96 -11.08 -2.03 -11.33
CA MET A 96 -11.18 -0.57 -11.47
C MET A 96 -11.97 -0.17 -12.72
N THR A 97 -11.79 -0.89 -13.83
CA THR A 97 -12.51 -0.61 -15.08
C THR A 97 -14.00 -0.99 -14.99
N GLN A 98 -14.33 -2.06 -14.27
CA GLN A 98 -15.73 -2.47 -14.04
C GLN A 98 -16.45 -1.51 -13.09
N GLU A 99 -15.82 -1.08 -12.01
CA GLU A 99 -16.37 -0.09 -11.10
C GLU A 99 -16.61 1.26 -11.78
N VAL A 100 -15.73 1.67 -12.70
CA VAL A 100 -15.92 2.87 -13.53
C VAL A 100 -17.09 2.69 -14.50
N GLN A 101 -17.30 1.50 -15.09
CA GLN A 101 -18.41 1.25 -16.01
C GLN A 101 -19.77 1.11 -15.32
N GLU A 102 -19.83 0.49 -14.13
CA GLU A 102 -21.05 0.43 -13.32
C GLU A 102 -21.45 1.82 -12.79
N ASN A 103 -20.46 2.65 -12.44
CA ASN A 103 -20.71 4.01 -11.98
C ASN A 103 -21.21 4.96 -13.08
N VAL A 104 -20.79 4.74 -14.34
CA VAL A 104 -21.26 5.54 -15.51
C VAL A 104 -22.72 5.21 -15.86
N GLN A 105 -23.22 3.99 -15.60
CA GLN A 105 -24.60 3.60 -15.87
C GLN A 105 -25.60 4.04 -14.77
N GLN A 106 -25.11 4.42 -13.58
CA GLN A 106 -25.94 4.90 -12.47
C GLN A 106 -26.06 6.43 -12.39
N THR A 107 -25.34 7.19 -13.22
CA THR A 107 -25.27 8.67 -13.16
C THR A 107 -26.27 9.42 -14.03
N GLU A 108 -27.36 8.79 -14.53
CA GLU A 108 -28.46 9.56 -15.17
C GLU A 108 -29.54 10.05 -14.21
N THR A 109 -29.47 9.78 -12.92
CA THR A 109 -30.38 10.39 -11.93
C THR A 109 -29.68 10.53 -10.58
N THR A 110 -29.11 11.62 -10.30
CA THR A 110 -29.00 12.42 -9.05
C THR A 110 -27.65 13.11 -8.96
N GLU A 111 -27.71 14.42 -8.87
CA GLU A 111 -26.55 15.26 -8.58
C GLU A 111 -25.95 14.96 -7.21
N VAL A 112 -24.61 15.11 -7.16
CA VAL A 112 -23.73 15.31 -6.00
C VAL A 112 -23.34 14.06 -5.19
N SER A 113 -22.04 13.87 -5.19
CA SER A 113 -21.20 13.17 -4.21
C SER A 113 -20.80 11.75 -4.55
N ALA A 114 -19.57 11.61 -4.92
CA ALA A 114 -18.53 10.66 -4.48
C ALA A 114 -17.62 10.22 -5.60
N GLN A 115 -16.38 10.67 -5.53
CA GLN A 115 -15.27 9.89 -6.07
C GLN A 115 -13.94 10.21 -5.35
N PRO A 116 -13.80 9.88 -4.04
CA PRO A 116 -12.50 9.92 -3.39
C PRO A 116 -11.82 8.55 -3.23
N ALA A 117 -12.57 7.44 -3.17
CA ALA A 117 -11.99 6.16 -2.74
C ALA A 117 -11.03 5.50 -3.76
N SER A 118 -11.30 5.61 -5.06
CA SER A 118 -10.44 5.01 -6.11
C SER A 118 -9.12 5.77 -6.30
N ASN A 119 -9.17 7.10 -6.21
CA ASN A 119 -7.97 7.93 -6.35
C ASN A 119 -7.05 7.84 -5.13
N GLY A 120 -7.61 7.75 -3.92
CA GLY A 120 -6.84 7.59 -2.69
C GLY A 120 -6.05 6.28 -2.64
N GLN A 121 -6.63 5.17 -3.05
CA GLN A 121 -5.93 3.89 -3.10
C GLN A 121 -4.80 3.90 -4.14
N ALA A 122 -4.99 4.50 -5.30
CA ALA A 122 -3.94 4.64 -6.30
C ALA A 122 -2.74 5.46 -5.77
N ILE A 123 -3.02 6.51 -5.00
CA ILE A 123 -1.98 7.31 -4.31
C ILE A 123 -1.19 6.44 -3.33
N VAL A 124 -1.88 5.64 -2.50
CA VAL A 124 -1.26 4.71 -1.56
C VAL A 124 -0.38 3.69 -2.28
N ASP A 125 -0.90 3.07 -3.33
CA ASP A 125 -0.19 2.07 -4.10
C ASP A 125 1.08 2.62 -4.74
N TYR A 126 1.00 3.84 -5.25
CA TYR A 126 2.18 4.53 -5.78
C TYR A 126 3.17 4.89 -4.68
N ALA A 127 2.72 5.46 -3.57
CA ALA A 127 3.56 5.85 -2.44
C ALA A 127 4.34 4.67 -1.84
N CYS A 128 3.70 3.52 -1.71
CA CYS A 128 4.31 2.31 -1.14
C CYS A 128 5.42 1.71 -2.00
N GLN A 129 5.54 2.07 -3.29
CA GLN A 129 6.63 1.62 -4.15
C GLN A 129 8.00 2.15 -3.71
N PHE A 130 8.02 3.23 -2.95
CA PHE A 130 9.24 3.92 -2.52
C PHE A 130 9.70 3.53 -1.12
N ILE A 131 9.03 2.58 -0.46
CA ILE A 131 9.45 2.07 0.86
C ILE A 131 10.87 1.51 0.77
N GLY A 132 11.72 1.92 1.74
CA GLY A 132 13.13 1.56 1.81
C GLY A 132 14.06 2.54 1.10
N ASN A 133 13.53 3.54 0.38
CA ASN A 133 14.35 4.62 -0.19
C ASN A 133 14.77 5.62 0.89
N PRO A 134 15.88 6.36 0.68
CA PRO A 134 16.46 7.18 1.72
C PRO A 134 15.60 8.41 2.08
N TYR A 135 15.75 8.86 3.32
CA TYR A 135 15.31 10.18 3.75
C TYR A 135 16.43 11.21 3.50
N VAL A 136 16.07 12.33 2.88
CA VAL A 136 16.98 13.49 2.73
C VAL A 136 16.24 14.77 3.11
N TRP A 137 16.74 15.49 4.11
CA TRP A 137 16.15 16.75 4.52
C TRP A 137 16.16 17.77 3.37
N GLY A 138 14.99 18.37 3.08
CA GLY A 138 14.80 19.27 1.95
C GLY A 138 14.66 18.54 0.61
N GLY A 139 14.80 17.21 0.56
CA GLY A 139 14.68 16.41 -0.64
C GLY A 139 13.24 16.21 -1.10
N THR A 140 13.07 15.96 -2.41
CA THR A 140 11.78 15.66 -3.07
C THR A 140 11.89 14.47 -4.03
N SER A 141 13.08 13.84 -4.14
CA SER A 141 13.26 12.67 -4.99
C SER A 141 12.71 11.43 -4.28
N LEU A 142 11.77 10.75 -4.91
CA LEU A 142 11.18 9.53 -4.36
C LEU A 142 12.18 8.36 -4.33
N THR A 143 13.27 8.42 -5.13
CA THR A 143 14.30 7.38 -5.23
C THR A 143 15.61 7.77 -4.54
N ASP A 144 16.04 9.03 -4.68
CA ASP A 144 17.36 9.49 -4.20
C ASP A 144 17.28 10.16 -2.82
N GLY A 145 16.06 10.43 -2.36
CA GLY A 145 15.77 10.91 -1.02
C GLY A 145 14.78 12.06 -0.96
N ALA A 146 13.84 11.93 -0.06
CA ALA A 146 12.82 12.93 0.25
C ALA A 146 12.69 13.12 1.76
N ASP A 147 12.32 14.33 2.20
CA ASP A 147 11.77 14.52 3.54
C ASP A 147 10.26 14.22 3.56
N CYS A 148 9.63 14.28 4.73
CA CYS A 148 8.23 13.86 4.90
C CYS A 148 7.25 14.62 3.97
N SER A 149 7.34 15.95 3.90
CA SER A 149 6.50 16.77 3.05
C SER A 149 6.90 16.72 1.57
N GLY A 150 8.19 16.55 1.28
CA GLY A 150 8.69 16.35 -0.08
C GLY A 150 8.25 15.01 -0.66
N PHE A 151 8.21 13.96 0.15
CA PHE A 151 7.64 12.66 -0.22
C PHE A 151 6.16 12.79 -0.60
N VAL A 152 5.35 13.37 0.30
CA VAL A 152 3.93 13.61 0.07
C VAL A 152 3.72 14.47 -1.18
N GLN A 153 4.45 15.59 -1.30
CA GLN A 153 4.36 16.47 -2.47
C GLN A 153 4.62 15.74 -3.77
N SER A 154 5.68 14.92 -3.83
CA SER A 154 6.10 14.23 -5.05
C SER A 154 5.16 13.07 -5.42
N VAL A 155 4.61 12.37 -4.42
CA VAL A 155 3.59 11.35 -4.65
C VAL A 155 2.35 11.98 -5.28
N PHE A 156 1.82 13.04 -4.72
CA PHE A 156 0.61 13.71 -5.24
C PHE A 156 0.86 14.39 -6.60
N ALA A 157 2.08 14.93 -6.83
CA ALA A 157 2.47 15.50 -8.12
C ALA A 157 2.41 14.50 -9.27
N HIS A 158 2.70 13.20 -9.01
CA HIS A 158 2.52 12.13 -9.99
C HIS A 158 1.09 12.03 -10.51
N PHE A 159 0.11 12.33 -9.68
CA PHE A 159 -1.32 12.35 -10.03
C PHE A 159 -1.81 13.73 -10.52
N GLY A 160 -0.89 14.66 -10.80
CA GLY A 160 -1.23 16.01 -11.26
C GLY A 160 -1.74 16.93 -10.15
N ILE A 161 -1.61 16.53 -8.89
CA ILE A 161 -2.06 17.30 -7.73
C ILE A 161 -0.89 18.06 -7.14
N SER A 162 -0.96 19.39 -7.16
CA SER A 162 0.08 20.25 -6.59
C SER A 162 -0.19 20.50 -5.11
N LEU A 163 0.75 20.10 -4.25
CA LEU A 163 0.72 20.39 -2.82
C LEU A 163 1.84 21.36 -2.45
N PRO A 164 1.66 22.16 -1.37
CA PRO A 164 2.71 23.00 -0.83
C PRO A 164 3.96 22.21 -0.42
N ARG A 165 5.11 22.89 -0.29
CA ARG A 165 6.38 22.19 0.02
C ARG A 165 6.50 21.77 1.48
N THR A 166 5.94 22.52 2.41
CA THR A 166 6.17 22.33 3.85
C THR A 166 5.02 21.62 4.53
N THR A 167 5.30 20.89 5.62
CA THR A 167 4.25 20.26 6.46
C THR A 167 3.28 21.31 7.01
N TYR A 168 3.79 22.50 7.38
CA TYR A 168 2.98 23.60 7.93
C TYR A 168 1.98 24.20 6.93
N ASP A 169 2.26 24.07 5.64
CA ASP A 169 1.33 24.50 4.58
C ASP A 169 0.42 23.34 4.16
N GLN A 170 0.96 22.11 4.11
CA GLN A 170 0.19 20.91 3.72
C GLN A 170 -0.92 20.60 4.72
N ILE A 171 -0.76 20.91 6.00
CA ILE A 171 -1.81 20.75 7.03
C ILE A 171 -3.08 21.58 6.72
N ASN A 172 -2.99 22.56 5.84
CA ASN A 172 -4.12 23.40 5.40
C ASN A 172 -4.64 23.01 4.00
N ALA A 173 -4.06 21.98 3.35
CA ALA A 173 -4.50 21.54 2.03
C ALA A 173 -5.80 20.74 2.11
N GLY A 174 -6.57 20.71 1.01
CA GLY A 174 -7.79 19.91 0.89
C GLY A 174 -8.86 20.21 1.95
N VAL A 175 -9.59 19.17 2.35
CA VAL A 175 -10.68 19.24 3.33
C VAL A 175 -10.28 18.52 4.61
N GLU A 176 -10.59 19.12 5.77
CA GLU A 176 -10.38 18.47 7.06
C GLU A 176 -11.43 17.40 7.30
N VAL A 177 -10.98 16.22 7.74
CA VAL A 177 -11.83 15.10 8.16
C VAL A 177 -11.40 14.61 9.54
N SER A 178 -12.30 13.94 10.26
CA SER A 178 -11.92 13.32 11.53
C SER A 178 -11.11 12.05 11.30
N TYR A 179 -10.27 11.67 12.25
CA TYR A 179 -9.42 10.47 12.11
C TYR A 179 -10.22 9.17 11.96
N ASP A 180 -11.38 9.08 12.58
CA ASP A 180 -12.30 7.93 12.44
C ASP A 180 -12.93 7.82 11.04
N GLN A 181 -12.87 8.88 10.25
CA GLN A 181 -13.30 8.94 8.86
C GLN A 181 -12.13 8.91 7.88
N ALA A 182 -10.89 8.69 8.37
CA ALA A 182 -9.71 8.63 7.51
C ALA A 182 -9.80 7.48 6.51
N MET A 183 -9.52 7.80 5.25
CA MET A 183 -9.51 6.84 4.14
C MET A 183 -8.11 6.76 3.51
N PRO A 184 -7.75 5.65 2.85
CA PRO A 184 -6.51 5.56 2.10
C PRO A 184 -6.32 6.75 1.16
N GLY A 185 -5.11 7.36 1.19
CA GLY A 185 -4.78 8.58 0.45
C GLY A 185 -4.98 9.88 1.23
N ASP A 186 -5.65 9.87 2.39
CA ASP A 186 -5.71 11.05 3.27
C ASP A 186 -4.33 11.34 3.88
N LEU A 187 -4.05 12.60 4.15
CA LEU A 187 -2.84 13.03 4.83
C LEU A 187 -3.06 13.04 6.34
N ILE A 188 -2.18 12.40 7.09
CA ILE A 188 -2.14 12.50 8.55
C ILE A 188 -1.04 13.48 8.92
N CYS A 189 -1.44 14.58 9.56
CA CYS A 189 -0.58 15.70 9.89
C CYS A 189 -0.25 15.72 11.38
N TYR A 190 1.02 15.93 11.69
CA TYR A 190 1.57 16.03 13.04
C TYR A 190 2.37 17.32 13.20
N ASP A 191 2.87 17.60 14.39
CA ASP A 191 3.82 18.70 14.59
C ASP A 191 5.14 18.44 13.85
N GLY A 192 5.39 19.22 12.81
CA GLY A 192 6.59 19.11 11.98
C GLY A 192 6.69 17.84 11.12
N HIS A 193 5.65 16.99 11.04
CA HIS A 193 5.67 15.75 10.25
C HIS A 193 4.35 15.47 9.54
N ILE A 194 4.40 14.63 8.50
CA ILE A 194 3.23 14.24 7.70
C ILE A 194 3.43 12.88 7.05
N GLY A 195 2.35 12.14 6.86
CA GLY A 195 2.34 10.87 6.11
C GLY A 195 1.03 10.67 5.37
N ILE A 196 1.01 9.71 4.46
CA ILE A 196 -0.17 9.31 3.69
C ILE A 196 -0.81 8.11 4.39
N TYR A 197 -2.09 8.22 4.75
CA TYR A 197 -2.84 7.13 5.37
C TYR A 197 -3.04 5.98 4.37
N ILE A 198 -2.71 4.77 4.80
CA ILE A 198 -2.80 3.57 3.97
C ILE A 198 -3.90 2.59 4.44
N GLY A 199 -4.72 3.02 5.41
CA GLY A 199 -5.71 2.17 6.07
C GLY A 199 -5.16 1.47 7.31
N ASN A 200 -6.03 0.78 8.04
CA ASN A 200 -5.70 -0.04 9.21
C ASN A 200 -4.86 0.66 10.29
N GLY A 201 -5.04 1.98 10.44
CA GLY A 201 -4.30 2.76 11.42
C GLY A 201 -2.83 3.00 11.08
N GLN A 202 -2.45 2.93 9.81
CA GLN A 202 -1.07 3.05 9.34
C GLN A 202 -0.90 4.17 8.32
N ILE A 203 0.33 4.70 8.25
CA ILE A 203 0.76 5.68 7.26
C ILE A 203 2.02 5.19 6.55
N VAL A 204 2.19 5.57 5.29
CA VAL A 204 3.49 5.57 4.60
C VAL A 204 4.06 6.98 4.65
N ASN A 205 5.32 7.11 5.05
CA ASN A 205 5.99 8.39 5.28
C ASN A 205 7.51 8.30 5.14
N ALA A 206 8.16 9.40 4.80
CA ALA A 206 9.61 9.52 4.94
C ALA A 206 9.92 9.88 6.40
N GLN A 207 10.42 8.90 7.15
CA GLN A 207 10.48 8.95 8.62
C GLN A 207 11.64 9.82 9.14
N ASN A 208 12.85 9.37 8.90
CA ASN A 208 14.11 10.01 9.33
C ASN A 208 15.30 9.44 8.54
N PRO A 209 16.52 10.00 8.67
CA PRO A 209 17.71 9.54 7.94
C PRO A 209 18.10 8.07 8.17
N GLU A 210 17.76 7.50 9.33
CA GLU A 210 18.13 6.12 9.68
C GLU A 210 17.15 5.10 9.09
N GLN A 211 15.87 5.47 8.98
CA GLN A 211 14.79 4.57 8.57
C GLN A 211 14.35 4.77 7.11
N GLY A 212 14.57 5.97 6.55
CA GLY A 212 14.10 6.27 5.20
C GLY A 212 12.59 6.35 5.06
N ILE A 213 12.08 5.97 3.90
CA ILE A 213 10.65 5.87 3.62
C ILE A 213 10.13 4.52 4.13
N GLY A 214 9.09 4.54 4.95
CA GLY A 214 8.55 3.33 5.56
C GLY A 214 7.12 3.47 6.06
N ILE A 215 6.63 2.43 6.73
CA ILE A 215 5.32 2.39 7.34
C ILE A 215 5.43 2.62 8.84
N SER A 216 4.54 3.45 9.37
CA SER A 216 4.41 3.72 10.81
C SER A 216 2.94 3.62 11.24
N PRO A 217 2.65 3.32 12.53
CA PRO A 217 1.31 3.50 13.06
C PRO A 217 0.89 4.97 12.92
N ALA A 218 -0.33 5.24 12.46
CA ALA A 218 -0.82 6.62 12.33
C ALA A 218 -0.94 7.34 13.69
N THR A 219 -1.09 6.57 14.76
CA THR A 219 -1.24 7.09 16.13
C THR A 219 0.05 7.03 16.96
N TYR A 220 1.23 6.96 16.31
CA TYR A 220 2.51 6.92 17.02
C TYR A 220 2.80 8.21 17.81
N THR A 221 2.16 9.31 17.42
CA THR A 221 2.15 10.57 18.15
C THR A 221 0.81 11.30 17.94
N THR A 222 0.65 12.48 18.54
CA THR A 222 -0.59 13.27 18.47
C THR A 222 -0.87 13.72 17.03
N ILE A 223 -2.01 13.31 16.50
CA ILE A 223 -2.53 13.78 15.20
C ILE A 223 -3.07 15.20 15.39
N LEU A 224 -2.60 16.14 14.59
CA LEU A 224 -3.09 17.53 14.60
C LEU A 224 -4.26 17.71 13.62
N SER A 225 -4.22 17.09 12.46
CA SER A 225 -5.27 17.18 11.44
C SER A 225 -5.19 15.99 10.49
N VAL A 226 -6.31 15.62 9.91
CA VAL A 226 -6.39 14.69 8.78
C VAL A 226 -6.94 15.46 7.59
N ARG A 227 -6.26 15.37 6.44
CA ARG A 227 -6.59 16.18 5.26
C ARG A 227 -6.92 15.29 4.07
N ARG A 228 -8.14 15.39 3.55
CA ARG A 228 -8.56 14.75 2.32
C ARG A 228 -8.28 15.65 1.13
N ILE A 229 -7.51 15.13 0.17
CA ILE A 229 -7.07 15.87 -1.02
C ILE A 229 -7.86 15.44 -2.26
N VAL A 230 -8.29 14.16 -2.32
CA VAL A 230 -8.99 13.52 -3.45
C VAL A 230 -10.28 12.86 -3.00
#